data_c872a43c1822c3f0e5376c94a47e611f
#
_entry.id   c872a43c1822c3f0e5376c94a47e611f
#
_cell.length_a   1.000
_cell.length_b   1.000
_cell.length_c   1.000
_cell.angle_alpha   90.00
_cell.angle_beta   90.00
_cell.angle_gamma   90.00
#
_symmetry.space_group_name_H-M   'P 1'
#
loop_
_entity.id
_entity.type
_entity.pdbx_description
1 polymer ?
#
loop_
_entity_poly.entity_id
_entity_poly.type
_entity_poly.pdbx_seq_one_letter_code
_entity_poly.pdbx_strand_id
1 'polypeptide(L)'
;MKVDTKEVNPAFQSIIQNPGQKVFLDANFFIPPDRSEVAKVRAYSFTDFKECWLIPLLSEFTGLAIHESVYDEFVADSVKEYADEQTSCIPSKLRIHYDSELSGLEEALRNTYINKIAVHSLYNPTRDNAKDRGEVRSLSFMAVKQFLYFAANDALPVRLIKDAAKLLTGLDDMQ
;
A
#
# COMPACT_ATOMS: atom_id res chain seq x y z
N MET A 1 19.32 1.05 12.35
CA MET A 1 19.64 0.85 10.94
C MET A 1 20.37 2.10 10.45
N LYS A 2 21.61 2.00 9.96
CA LYS A 2 22.30 3.14 9.33
C LYS A 2 21.92 3.12 7.86
N VAL A 3 21.29 4.18 7.39
CA VAL A 3 21.00 4.36 5.96
C VAL A 3 22.26 4.93 5.32
N ASP A 4 22.82 4.24 4.33
CA ASP A 4 23.90 4.80 3.52
C ASP A 4 23.29 5.84 2.56
N THR A 5 23.51 7.10 2.85
CA THR A 5 23.01 8.21 2.04
C THR A 5 23.75 8.40 0.72
N LYS A 6 24.79 7.60 0.48
CA LYS A 6 25.56 7.62 -0.78
C LYS A 6 25.01 6.65 -1.82
N GLU A 7 24.25 5.64 -1.39
CA GLU A 7 23.56 4.73 -2.31
C GLU A 7 22.12 5.21 -2.52
N VAL A 8 21.85 5.67 -3.72
CA VAL A 8 20.49 6.04 -4.13
C VAL A 8 19.72 4.77 -4.48
N ASN A 9 18.63 4.52 -3.76
CA ASN A 9 17.72 3.42 -4.10
C ASN A 9 17.14 3.67 -5.51
N PRO A 10 17.36 2.76 -6.50
CA PRO A 10 16.92 2.97 -7.88
C PRO A 10 15.40 3.17 -8.01
N ALA A 11 14.60 2.48 -7.18
CA ALA A 11 13.15 2.63 -7.17
C ALA A 11 12.75 4.05 -6.72
N PHE A 12 13.38 4.54 -5.65
CA PHE A 12 13.13 5.89 -5.15
C PHE A 12 13.58 6.96 -6.15
N GLN A 13 14.72 6.76 -6.80
CA GLN A 13 15.20 7.64 -7.87
C GLN A 13 14.22 7.67 -9.06
N SER A 14 13.68 6.52 -9.46
CA SER A 14 12.68 6.43 -10.53
C SER A 14 11.39 7.18 -10.19
N ILE A 15 10.92 7.09 -8.94
CA ILE A 15 9.72 7.82 -8.48
C ILE A 15 9.97 9.33 -8.47
N ILE A 16 11.14 9.79 -8.00
CA ILE A 16 11.50 11.22 -8.00
C ILE A 16 11.60 11.76 -9.42
N GLN A 17 12.20 11.01 -10.35
CA GLN A 17 12.33 11.41 -11.75
C GLN A 17 11.00 11.42 -12.50
N ASN A 18 10.04 10.60 -12.05
CA ASN A 18 8.72 10.46 -12.65
C ASN A 18 7.63 10.58 -11.57
N PRO A 19 7.36 11.78 -11.05
CA PRO A 19 6.44 11.96 -9.91
C PRO A 19 4.99 11.59 -10.20
N GLY A 20 4.61 11.45 -11.47
CA GLY A 20 3.30 10.94 -11.90
C GLY A 20 3.19 9.42 -11.94
N GLN A 21 4.27 8.69 -11.60
CA GLN A 21 4.25 7.24 -11.55
C GLN A 21 3.34 6.73 -10.43
N LYS A 22 2.55 5.68 -10.72
CA LYS A 22 1.62 5.11 -9.73
C LYS A 22 2.39 4.47 -8.58
N VAL A 23 2.13 4.94 -7.37
CA VAL A 23 2.65 4.39 -6.12
C VAL A 23 1.48 4.09 -5.21
N PHE A 24 1.27 2.81 -4.93
CA PHE A 24 0.26 2.39 -3.96
C PHE A 24 0.81 2.55 -2.54
N LEU A 25 -0.01 3.13 -1.68
CA LEU A 25 0.32 3.36 -0.27
C LEU A 25 -0.47 2.40 0.61
N ASP A 26 0.20 1.91 1.65
CA ASP A 26 -0.43 1.17 2.74
C ASP A 26 -1.13 2.11 3.74
N ALA A 27 -2.02 1.59 4.56
CA ALA A 27 -2.77 2.33 5.59
C ALA A 27 -1.85 3.08 6.56
N ASN A 28 -0.69 2.52 6.87
CA ASN A 28 0.32 3.12 7.75
C ASN A 28 0.88 4.47 7.26
N PHE A 29 0.67 4.82 5.99
CA PHE A 29 1.02 6.15 5.47
C PHE A 29 0.03 7.23 5.89
N PHE A 30 -1.19 6.86 6.26
CA PHE A 30 -2.27 7.78 6.63
C PHE A 30 -2.54 7.79 8.13
N ILE A 31 -2.15 6.74 8.84
CA ILE A 31 -2.42 6.58 10.27
C ILE A 31 -1.18 7.02 11.07
N PRO A 32 -1.31 8.00 11.97
CA PRO A 32 -0.20 8.42 12.81
C PRO A 32 0.38 7.24 13.59
N PRO A 33 1.71 7.02 13.56
CA PRO A 33 2.32 5.93 14.31
C PRO A 33 2.17 6.16 15.82
N ASP A 34 1.54 5.24 16.52
CA ASP A 34 1.52 5.24 17.98
C ASP A 34 2.78 4.55 18.51
N ARG A 35 3.72 5.36 18.99
CA ARG A 35 4.96 4.91 19.65
C ARG A 35 5.00 5.30 21.11
N SER A 36 3.87 5.70 21.71
CA SER A 36 3.79 6.19 23.08
C SER A 36 4.29 5.16 24.09
N GLU A 37 4.00 3.88 23.90
CA GLU A 37 4.46 2.81 24.79
C GLU A 37 5.97 2.55 24.68
N VAL A 38 6.52 2.59 23.46
CA VAL A 38 7.93 2.25 23.20
C VAL A 38 8.86 3.43 23.50
N ALA A 39 8.50 4.60 22.99
CA ALA A 39 9.35 5.80 23.10
C ALA A 39 9.00 6.67 24.31
N LYS A 40 7.93 6.36 25.05
CA LYS A 40 7.40 7.17 26.18
C LYS A 40 7.16 8.63 25.80
N VAL A 41 6.79 8.87 24.57
CA VAL A 41 6.44 10.20 24.04
C VAL A 41 4.95 10.24 23.75
N ARG A 42 4.37 11.44 23.72
CA ARG A 42 2.98 11.62 23.34
C ARG A 42 2.76 11.12 21.91
N ALA A 43 1.69 10.38 21.69
CA ALA A 43 1.24 10.00 20.34
C ALA A 43 1.04 11.26 19.48
N TYR A 44 1.42 11.19 18.22
CA TYR A 44 1.17 12.28 17.27
C TYR A 44 -0.34 12.46 17.08
N SER A 45 -0.79 13.72 17.11
CA SER A 45 -2.16 14.02 16.66
C SER A 45 -2.25 13.83 15.15
N PHE A 46 -3.45 13.51 14.65
CA PHE A 46 -3.65 13.46 13.21
C PHE A 46 -3.36 14.80 12.53
N THR A 47 -3.65 15.91 13.20
CA THR A 47 -3.37 17.26 12.69
C THR A 47 -1.87 17.47 12.47
N ASP A 48 -1.05 17.19 13.47
CA ASP A 48 0.41 17.33 13.37
C ASP A 48 0.97 16.40 12.28
N PHE A 49 0.48 15.16 12.23
CA PHE A 49 0.88 14.18 11.24
C PHE A 49 0.48 14.61 9.81
N LYS A 50 -0.71 15.14 9.65
CA LYS A 50 -1.18 15.69 8.38
C LYS A 50 -0.29 16.83 7.89
N GLU A 51 0.00 17.79 8.76
CA GLU A 51 0.82 18.95 8.39
C GLU A 51 2.28 18.59 8.08
N CYS A 52 2.88 17.73 8.91
CA CYS A 52 4.30 17.39 8.77
C CYS A 52 4.58 16.31 7.73
N TRP A 53 3.60 15.47 7.38
CA TRP A 53 3.81 14.31 6.54
C TRP A 53 2.87 14.24 5.34
N LEU A 54 1.54 14.20 5.54
CA LEU A 54 0.61 13.94 4.45
C LEU A 54 0.54 15.08 3.44
N ILE A 55 0.51 16.34 3.90
CA ILE A 55 0.47 17.49 2.99
C ILE A 55 1.72 17.55 2.12
N PRO A 56 2.96 17.47 2.65
CA PRO A 56 4.15 17.40 1.81
C PRO A 56 4.14 16.22 0.84
N LEU A 57 3.81 15.01 1.32
CA LEU A 57 3.77 13.81 0.49
C LEU A 57 2.83 13.98 -0.72
N LEU A 58 1.58 14.38 -0.47
CA LEU A 58 0.55 14.54 -1.49
C LEU A 58 0.76 15.80 -2.37
N SER A 59 1.63 16.71 -1.96
CA SER A 59 2.01 17.87 -2.77
C SER A 59 3.11 17.56 -3.78
N GLU A 60 4.06 16.72 -3.39
CA GLU A 60 5.23 16.39 -4.21
C GLU A 60 4.94 15.27 -5.22
N PHE A 61 4.02 14.35 -4.90
CA PHE A 61 3.74 13.18 -5.73
C PHE A 61 2.30 13.19 -6.24
N THR A 62 2.13 13.15 -7.56
CA THR A 62 0.81 13.18 -8.23
C THR A 62 0.27 11.80 -8.60
N GLY A 63 1.07 10.75 -8.43
CA GLY A 63 0.74 9.37 -8.79
C GLY A 63 0.30 8.50 -7.60
N LEU A 64 0.00 9.09 -6.44
CA LEU A 64 -0.31 8.34 -5.24
C LEU A 64 -1.70 7.69 -5.31
N ALA A 65 -1.77 6.45 -4.89
CA ALA A 65 -2.99 5.66 -4.91
C ALA A 65 -3.10 4.75 -3.68
N ILE A 66 -4.31 4.36 -3.36
CA ILE A 66 -4.63 3.30 -2.40
C ILE A 66 -5.64 2.35 -3.03
N HIS A 67 -5.71 1.14 -2.51
CA HIS A 67 -6.80 0.21 -2.82
C HIS A 67 -7.97 0.42 -1.83
N GLU A 68 -9.21 0.12 -2.24
CA GLU A 68 -10.38 0.24 -1.38
C GLU A 68 -10.22 -0.51 -0.05
N SER A 69 -9.55 -1.68 -0.05
CA SER A 69 -9.31 -2.44 1.17
C SER A 69 -8.41 -1.71 2.18
N VAL A 70 -7.51 -0.85 1.72
CA VAL A 70 -6.70 0.04 2.58
C VAL A 70 -7.56 1.19 3.09
N TYR A 71 -8.41 1.74 2.24
CA TYR A 71 -9.37 2.78 2.66
C TYR A 71 -10.33 2.27 3.74
N ASP A 72 -10.77 1.02 3.65
CA ASP A 72 -11.63 0.37 4.64
C ASP A 72 -10.96 0.21 6.01
N GLU A 73 -9.63 0.18 6.06
CA GLU A 73 -8.85 0.11 7.31
C GLU A 73 -8.80 1.45 8.07
N PHE A 74 -9.20 2.55 7.46
CA PHE A 74 -9.26 3.83 8.12
C PHE A 74 -10.43 3.87 9.12
N VAL A 75 -10.11 3.69 10.40
CA VAL A 75 -11.11 3.68 11.49
C VAL A 75 -11.52 5.10 11.88
N ALA A 76 -10.56 6.04 11.87
CA ALA A 76 -10.82 7.42 12.28
C ALA A 76 -11.46 8.23 11.16
N ASP A 77 -12.59 8.87 11.45
CA ASP A 77 -13.31 9.72 10.50
C ASP A 77 -12.43 10.81 9.90
N SER A 78 -11.55 11.43 10.69
CA SER A 78 -10.63 12.46 10.22
C SER A 78 -9.66 11.98 9.15
N VAL A 79 -9.26 10.70 9.16
CA VAL A 79 -8.41 10.10 8.13
C VAL A 79 -9.20 9.87 6.85
N LYS A 80 -10.43 9.36 6.97
CA LYS A 80 -11.33 9.15 5.83
C LYS A 80 -11.69 10.47 5.15
N GLU A 81 -12.15 11.44 5.94
CA GLU A 81 -12.49 12.79 5.45
C GLU A 81 -11.32 13.41 4.68
N TYR A 82 -10.10 13.28 5.22
CA TYR A 82 -8.91 13.80 4.54
C TYR A 82 -8.62 13.04 3.24
N ALA A 83 -8.73 11.71 3.22
CA ALA A 83 -8.55 10.94 1.99
C ALA A 83 -9.60 11.32 0.93
N ASP A 84 -10.86 11.48 1.32
CA ASP A 84 -11.96 11.91 0.44
C ASP A 84 -11.73 13.32 -0.12
N GLU A 85 -11.25 14.24 0.72
CA GLU A 85 -10.84 15.57 0.30
C GLU A 85 -9.76 15.51 -0.79
N GLN A 86 -8.71 14.69 -0.59
CA GLN A 86 -7.60 14.57 -1.54
C GLN A 86 -8.01 13.88 -2.85
N THR A 87 -8.98 12.98 -2.81
CA THR A 87 -9.53 12.35 -4.04
C THR A 87 -10.42 13.32 -4.83
N SER A 88 -11.08 14.24 -4.15
CA SER A 88 -12.00 15.22 -4.73
C SER A 88 -11.31 16.49 -5.25
N CYS A 89 -10.04 16.70 -4.95
CA CYS A 89 -9.25 17.83 -5.45
C CYS A 89 -9.14 17.81 -6.98
N ILE A 90 -8.96 18.97 -7.57
CA ILE A 90 -8.69 19.11 -9.01
C ILE A 90 -7.35 19.84 -9.20
N PRO A 91 -6.29 19.16 -9.71
CA PRO A 91 -6.23 17.71 -9.98
C PRO A 91 -6.27 16.87 -8.70
N SER A 92 -6.78 15.64 -8.80
CA SER A 92 -6.81 14.70 -7.67
C SER A 92 -5.39 14.38 -7.21
N LYS A 93 -5.16 14.45 -5.91
CA LYS A 93 -3.86 14.16 -5.28
C LYS A 93 -3.73 12.72 -4.78
N LEU A 94 -4.86 12.04 -4.60
CA LEU A 94 -4.93 10.66 -4.21
C LEU A 94 -5.97 9.94 -5.06
N ARG A 95 -5.69 8.72 -5.50
CA ARG A 95 -6.67 7.89 -6.20
C ARG A 95 -7.00 6.65 -5.38
N ILE A 96 -8.28 6.37 -5.19
CA ILE A 96 -8.75 5.09 -4.67
C ILE A 96 -9.06 4.19 -5.86
N HIS A 97 -8.47 2.99 -5.86
CA HIS A 97 -8.77 1.95 -6.83
C HIS A 97 -9.69 0.90 -6.21
N TYR A 98 -10.64 0.44 -7.00
CA TYR A 98 -11.69 -0.48 -6.58
C TYR A 98 -11.59 -1.80 -7.34
N ASP A 99 -11.94 -2.90 -6.68
CA ASP A 99 -12.07 -4.22 -7.33
C ASP A 99 -13.07 -4.19 -8.49
N SER A 100 -14.07 -3.30 -8.43
CA SER A 100 -15.03 -3.09 -9.52
C SER A 100 -14.42 -2.54 -10.83
N GLU A 101 -13.16 -2.08 -10.79
CA GLU A 101 -12.41 -1.66 -12.00
C GLU A 101 -11.86 -2.86 -12.79
N LEU A 102 -11.96 -4.07 -12.25
CA LEU A 102 -11.46 -5.29 -12.86
C LEU A 102 -12.49 -5.88 -13.85
N SER A 103 -12.01 -6.34 -15.00
CA SER A 103 -12.81 -7.22 -15.86
C SER A 103 -12.94 -8.61 -15.24
N GLY A 104 -13.88 -9.43 -15.72
CA GLY A 104 -14.07 -10.78 -15.16
C GLY A 104 -12.82 -11.67 -15.22
N LEU A 105 -11.98 -11.53 -16.25
CA LEU A 105 -10.70 -12.25 -16.34
C LEU A 105 -9.69 -11.72 -15.31
N GLU A 106 -9.60 -10.40 -15.17
CA GLU A 106 -8.72 -9.76 -14.19
C GLU A 106 -9.14 -10.12 -12.76
N GLU A 107 -10.44 -10.22 -12.48
CA GLU A 107 -10.95 -10.65 -11.18
C GLU A 107 -10.54 -12.10 -10.86
N ALA A 108 -10.66 -13.02 -11.83
CA ALA A 108 -10.20 -14.39 -11.67
C ALA A 108 -8.69 -14.47 -11.39
N LEU A 109 -7.88 -13.68 -12.10
CA LEU A 109 -6.44 -13.57 -11.86
C LEU A 109 -6.15 -12.98 -10.47
N ARG A 110 -6.84 -11.91 -10.09
CA ARG A 110 -6.71 -11.29 -8.77
C ARG A 110 -7.00 -12.29 -7.66
N ASN A 111 -8.06 -13.08 -7.77
CA ASN A 111 -8.40 -14.12 -6.79
C ASN A 111 -7.31 -15.21 -6.69
N THR A 112 -6.69 -15.56 -7.82
CA THR A 112 -5.54 -16.46 -7.84
C THR A 112 -4.36 -15.86 -7.09
N TYR A 113 -4.02 -14.59 -7.31
CA TYR A 113 -2.96 -13.90 -6.59
C TYR A 113 -3.26 -13.76 -5.10
N ILE A 114 -4.51 -13.42 -4.71
CA ILE A 114 -4.93 -13.39 -3.31
C ILE A 114 -4.63 -14.73 -2.63
N ASN A 115 -5.04 -15.85 -3.22
CA ASN A 115 -4.80 -17.16 -2.63
C ASN A 115 -3.32 -17.49 -2.49
N LYS A 116 -2.49 -17.11 -3.47
CA LYS A 116 -1.03 -17.32 -3.42
C LYS A 116 -0.37 -16.45 -2.35
N ILE A 117 -0.70 -15.18 -2.26
CA ILE A 117 -0.11 -14.25 -1.29
C ILE A 117 -0.59 -14.55 0.13
N ALA A 118 -1.85 -14.92 0.30
CA ALA A 118 -2.45 -15.20 1.60
C ALA A 118 -1.73 -16.33 2.36
N VAL A 119 -1.16 -17.32 1.66
CA VAL A 119 -0.38 -18.43 2.30
C VAL A 119 0.83 -17.89 3.08
N HIS A 120 1.33 -16.71 2.73
CA HIS A 120 2.49 -16.07 3.38
C HIS A 120 2.09 -14.96 4.37
N SER A 121 0.80 -14.78 4.60
CA SER A 121 0.22 -13.72 5.44
C SER A 121 -0.64 -14.29 6.55
N LEU A 122 -1.23 -13.43 7.35
CA LEU A 122 -2.24 -13.79 8.35
C LEU A 122 -3.67 -13.57 7.81
N TYR A 123 -3.81 -13.16 6.56
CA TYR A 123 -5.09 -13.04 5.90
C TYR A 123 -5.62 -14.40 5.45
N ASN A 124 -6.89 -14.65 5.71
CA ASN A 124 -7.59 -15.84 5.23
C ASN A 124 -8.71 -15.42 4.27
N PRO A 125 -8.58 -15.68 2.95
CA PRO A 125 -9.56 -15.25 1.96
C PRO A 125 -10.97 -15.81 2.19
N THR A 126 -11.09 -17.01 2.79
CA THR A 126 -12.40 -17.63 3.07
C THR A 126 -13.13 -16.94 4.22
N ARG A 127 -12.39 -16.40 5.18
CA ARG A 127 -12.95 -15.72 6.37
C ARG A 127 -12.98 -14.22 6.23
N ASP A 128 -12.25 -13.69 5.25
CA ASP A 128 -12.06 -12.26 5.01
C ASP A 128 -11.71 -11.46 6.29
N ASN A 129 -10.80 -12.02 7.10
CA ASN A 129 -10.37 -11.37 8.32
C ASN A 129 -9.55 -10.10 8.02
N ALA A 130 -9.56 -9.13 8.96
CA ALA A 130 -8.95 -7.83 8.75
C ALA A 130 -7.41 -7.84 8.66
N LYS A 131 -6.74 -8.85 9.28
CA LYS A 131 -5.28 -8.85 9.37
C LYS A 131 -4.64 -9.10 8.00
N ASP A 132 -3.68 -8.25 7.61
CA ASP A 132 -2.97 -8.24 6.33
C ASP A 132 -3.91 -8.14 5.09
N ARG A 133 -5.20 -7.85 5.29
CA ARG A 133 -6.20 -7.79 4.19
C ARG A 133 -5.88 -6.70 3.18
N GLY A 134 -5.62 -5.50 3.66
CA GLY A 134 -5.29 -4.35 2.81
C GLY A 134 -4.08 -4.62 1.95
N GLU A 135 -3.00 -5.14 2.53
CA GLU A 135 -1.77 -5.49 1.80
C GLU A 135 -2.00 -6.58 0.76
N VAL A 136 -2.64 -7.71 1.15
CA VAL A 136 -2.86 -8.84 0.24
C VAL A 136 -3.74 -8.45 -0.94
N ARG A 137 -4.82 -7.72 -0.71
CA ARG A 137 -5.72 -7.25 -1.76
C ARG A 137 -5.06 -6.21 -2.65
N SER A 138 -4.35 -5.23 -2.07
CA SER A 138 -3.61 -4.22 -2.82
C SER A 138 -2.56 -4.84 -3.73
N LEU A 139 -1.71 -5.73 -3.20
CA LEU A 139 -0.67 -6.40 -3.97
C LEU A 139 -1.26 -7.27 -5.10
N SER A 140 -2.38 -7.94 -4.84
CA SER A 140 -3.06 -8.75 -5.85
C SER A 140 -3.68 -7.90 -6.96
N PHE A 141 -4.30 -6.78 -6.62
CA PHE A 141 -4.80 -5.80 -7.58
C PHE A 141 -3.67 -5.21 -8.43
N MET A 142 -2.59 -4.78 -7.78
CA MET A 142 -1.41 -4.25 -8.45
C MET A 142 -0.79 -5.24 -9.43
N ALA A 143 -0.70 -6.53 -9.05
CA ALA A 143 -0.18 -7.57 -9.91
C ALA A 143 -1.00 -7.72 -11.20
N VAL A 144 -2.33 -7.66 -11.10
CA VAL A 144 -3.23 -7.72 -12.27
C VAL A 144 -3.11 -6.48 -13.15
N LYS A 145 -3.08 -5.29 -12.55
CA LYS A 145 -2.98 -4.00 -13.27
C LYS A 145 -1.54 -3.65 -13.66
N GLN A 146 -0.55 -4.48 -13.30
CA GLN A 146 0.87 -4.28 -13.57
C GLN A 146 1.45 -2.98 -12.98
N PHE A 147 0.96 -2.58 -11.81
CA PHE A 147 1.55 -1.48 -11.05
C PHE A 147 2.79 -1.96 -10.29
N LEU A 148 3.85 -1.15 -10.28
CA LEU A 148 5.18 -1.59 -9.86
C LEU A 148 5.54 -1.19 -8.42
N TYR A 149 4.94 -0.14 -7.89
CA TYR A 149 5.40 0.44 -6.62
C TYR A 149 4.34 0.34 -5.54
N PHE A 150 4.70 -0.35 -4.47
CA PHE A 150 3.95 -0.42 -3.23
C PHE A 150 4.80 0.11 -2.09
N ALA A 151 4.35 1.14 -1.42
CA ALA A 151 4.99 1.71 -0.25
C ALA A 151 4.29 1.21 1.01
N ALA A 152 5.01 0.44 1.81
CA ALA A 152 4.54 -0.09 3.08
C ALA A 152 5.65 -0.03 4.12
N ASN A 153 5.26 0.02 5.38
CA ASN A 153 6.19 -0.03 6.51
C ASN A 153 6.22 -1.43 7.15
N ASP A 154 5.41 -2.35 6.69
CA ASP A 154 5.24 -3.68 7.25
C ASP A 154 6.19 -4.74 6.67
N ALA A 155 6.37 -5.81 7.42
CA ALA A 155 7.30 -6.87 7.05
C ALA A 155 6.79 -7.79 5.93
N LEU A 156 5.47 -7.85 5.70
CA LEU A 156 4.87 -8.76 4.73
C LEU A 156 5.32 -8.45 3.30
N PRO A 157 5.19 -7.21 2.76
CA PRO A 157 5.65 -6.90 1.41
C PRO A 157 7.13 -7.18 1.20
N VAL A 158 7.96 -6.88 2.21
CA VAL A 158 9.41 -7.15 2.16
C VAL A 158 9.71 -8.64 2.10
N ARG A 159 8.96 -9.48 2.85
CA ARG A 159 9.10 -10.93 2.80
C ARG A 159 8.68 -11.48 1.44
N LEU A 160 7.54 -11.02 0.91
CA LEU A 160 7.05 -11.45 -0.40
C LEU A 160 8.06 -11.15 -1.52
N ILE A 161 8.67 -9.97 -1.49
CA ILE A 161 9.71 -9.62 -2.48
C ILE A 161 10.94 -10.51 -2.34
N LYS A 162 11.40 -10.76 -1.11
CA LYS A 162 12.55 -11.65 -0.86
C LYS A 162 12.29 -13.09 -1.28
N ASP A 163 11.07 -13.56 -1.11
CA ASP A 163 10.65 -14.92 -1.45
C ASP A 163 10.01 -15.02 -2.84
N ALA A 164 9.98 -13.92 -3.62
CA ALA A 164 9.34 -13.87 -4.94
C ALA A 164 9.85 -14.96 -5.89
N ALA A 165 11.15 -15.29 -5.84
CA ALA A 165 11.71 -16.38 -6.65
C ALA A 165 11.06 -17.74 -6.31
N LYS A 166 10.79 -18.00 -5.02
CA LYS A 166 10.12 -19.24 -4.57
C LYS A 166 8.63 -19.24 -4.94
N LEU A 167 8.00 -18.05 -4.94
CA LEU A 167 6.61 -17.89 -5.36
C LEU A 167 6.42 -18.12 -6.86
N LEU A 168 7.42 -17.74 -7.67
CA LEU A 168 7.41 -17.92 -9.12
C LEU A 168 7.73 -19.38 -9.52
N THR A 169 8.70 -20.03 -8.84
CA THR A 169 9.05 -21.42 -9.13
C THR A 169 7.96 -22.43 -8.78
N GLY A 170 7.05 -22.11 -7.85
CA GLY A 170 5.86 -22.91 -7.59
C GLY A 170 4.84 -22.94 -8.75
N LEU A 171 5.10 -22.23 -9.85
CA LEU A 171 4.31 -22.30 -11.10
C LEU A 171 4.80 -23.40 -12.04
N ASP A 172 6.07 -23.79 -11.94
CA ASP A 172 6.67 -24.80 -12.81
C ASP A 172 6.37 -26.23 -12.38
N ASP A 173 5.96 -26.45 -11.12
CA ASP A 173 5.59 -27.78 -10.59
C ASP A 173 4.14 -28.19 -10.93
N MET A 174 3.42 -27.41 -11.73
CA MET A 174 2.06 -27.72 -12.19
C MET A 174 1.98 -28.06 -13.69
N GLN A 175 3.07 -28.57 -14.28
CA GLN A 175 3.04 -29.18 -15.61
C GLN A 175 2.93 -30.69 -15.55
#